data_add459aac9acb008e1090070ee1c7146
#
_entry.id   add459aac9acb008e1090070ee1c7146
#
_cell.length_a   1.000
_cell.length_b   1.000
_cell.length_c   1.000
_cell.angle_alpha   90.00
_cell.angle_beta   90.00
_cell.angle_gamma   90.00
#
_symmetry.space_group_name_H-M   'P 1'
#
loop_
_entity.id
_entity.type
_entity.pdbx_description
1 polymer ?
#
loop_
_entity_poly.entity_id
_entity_poly.type
_entity_poly.pdbx_seq_one_letter_code
_entity_poly.pdbx_strand_id
1 'polypeptide(L)'
;MKTKKGLLLINLGTPDDPGYLSVFKYLRQFLMDPKVITVPYILRFILVSLIIVPFRAFSSGKIYKKIWTENGSPLITNTSALADKVSKKVPHIEVEFAMRYQSPSIEDKLKKLISQNLDEIIILPLFPQYSTATTGSVFDEISRVLKKQSVTPSIKFINQFYDQESFIDCLLYTSDA
;
A
#
# COMPACT_ATOMS: atom_id res chain seq x y z
N MET A 1 -26.84 9.09 16.50
CA MET A 1 -25.86 7.99 16.69
C MET A 1 -24.50 8.45 16.18
N LYS A 2 -23.41 8.17 16.88
CA LYS A 2 -22.07 8.47 16.34
C LYS A 2 -21.77 7.48 15.21
N THR A 3 -21.44 8.01 14.04
CA THR A 3 -21.04 7.23 12.85
C THR A 3 -19.77 6.46 13.15
N LYS A 4 -19.80 5.12 13.02
CA LYS A 4 -18.62 4.27 13.18
C LYS A 4 -17.75 4.34 11.94
N LYS A 5 -16.51 4.75 12.08
CA LYS A 5 -15.60 4.95 10.95
C LYS A 5 -14.36 4.08 11.02
N GLY A 6 -13.89 3.64 9.85
CA GLY A 6 -12.59 3.01 9.66
C GLY A 6 -11.66 3.87 8.82
N LEU A 7 -10.36 3.72 9.01
CA LEU A 7 -9.30 4.33 8.20
C LEU A 7 -8.32 3.24 7.77
N LEU A 8 -8.15 3.08 6.48
CA LEU A 8 -7.16 2.18 5.90
C LEU A 8 -6.03 3.00 5.27
N LEU A 9 -4.87 2.99 5.91
CA LEU A 9 -3.63 3.57 5.40
C LEU A 9 -2.98 2.57 4.45
N ILE A 10 -2.63 3.00 3.23
CA ILE A 10 -2.07 2.09 2.22
C ILE A 10 -0.74 2.61 1.70
N ASN A 11 0.29 1.77 1.80
CA ASN A 11 1.60 2.03 1.21
C ASN A 11 1.89 1.06 0.06
N LEU A 12 3.01 1.26 -0.66
CA LEU A 12 3.34 0.50 -1.86
C LEU A 12 3.53 -0.99 -1.58
N GLY A 13 4.30 -1.30 -0.55
CA GLY A 13 4.69 -2.65 -0.21
C GLY A 13 6.18 -2.93 -0.43
N THR A 14 6.59 -4.08 0.06
CA THR A 14 7.98 -4.54 0.08
C THR A 14 7.98 -6.07 0.06
N PRO A 15 9.08 -6.72 -0.31
CA PRO A 15 9.20 -8.16 -0.10
C PRO A 15 8.98 -8.54 1.37
N ASP A 16 8.51 -9.75 1.64
CA ASP A 16 8.32 -10.25 3.02
C ASP A 16 9.67 -10.48 3.72
N ASP A 17 10.71 -10.83 2.95
CA ASP A 17 12.10 -10.94 3.38
C ASP A 17 13.05 -10.57 2.23
N PRO A 18 14.35 -10.31 2.48
CA PRO A 18 15.31 -9.91 1.43
C PRO A 18 15.83 -11.08 0.60
N GLY A 19 15.30 -12.29 0.77
CA GLY A 19 15.66 -13.48 0.00
C GLY A 19 15.14 -13.43 -1.43
N TYR A 20 15.79 -14.21 -2.30
CA TYR A 20 15.48 -14.22 -3.73
C TYR A 20 13.98 -14.48 -4.02
N LEU A 21 13.38 -15.48 -3.37
CA LEU A 21 11.98 -15.87 -3.64
C LEU A 21 10.98 -14.79 -3.23
N SER A 22 11.18 -14.15 -2.08
CA SER A 22 10.31 -13.07 -1.62
C SER A 22 10.43 -11.83 -2.50
N VAL A 23 11.66 -11.47 -2.89
CA VAL A 23 11.91 -10.39 -3.84
C VAL A 23 11.35 -10.71 -5.22
N PHE A 24 11.46 -11.96 -5.68
CA PHE A 24 10.86 -12.40 -6.94
C PHE A 24 9.32 -12.25 -6.91
N LYS A 25 8.66 -12.73 -5.85
CA LYS A 25 7.20 -12.60 -5.70
C LYS A 25 6.75 -11.14 -5.71
N TYR A 26 7.44 -10.30 -4.93
CA TYR A 26 7.15 -8.87 -4.86
C TYR A 26 7.33 -8.18 -6.22
N LEU A 27 8.48 -8.33 -6.86
CA LEU A 27 8.75 -7.71 -8.16
C LEU A 27 7.77 -8.20 -9.23
N ARG A 28 7.44 -9.50 -9.23
CA ARG A 28 6.47 -10.04 -10.16
C ARG A 28 5.09 -9.43 -9.95
N GLN A 29 4.61 -9.35 -8.71
CA GLN A 29 3.31 -8.74 -8.40
C GLN A 29 3.28 -7.26 -8.80
N PHE A 30 4.33 -6.51 -8.49
CA PHE A 30 4.47 -5.10 -8.81
C PHE A 30 4.52 -4.84 -10.32
N LEU A 31 5.40 -5.53 -11.05
CA LEU A 31 5.60 -5.31 -12.49
C LEU A 31 4.50 -5.93 -13.36
N MET A 32 3.75 -6.89 -12.84
CA MET A 32 2.57 -7.45 -13.53
C MET A 32 1.33 -6.55 -13.42
N ASP A 33 1.38 -5.49 -12.60
CA ASP A 33 0.27 -4.54 -12.52
C ASP A 33 0.15 -3.75 -13.84
N PRO A 34 -1.05 -3.72 -14.49
CA PRO A 34 -1.26 -2.95 -15.72
C PRO A 34 -1.10 -1.45 -15.56
N LYS A 35 -1.21 -0.93 -14.33
CA LYS A 35 -0.95 0.49 -14.02
C LYS A 35 0.53 0.82 -13.96
N VAL A 36 1.40 -0.19 -13.79
CA VAL A 36 2.86 -0.06 -13.75
C VAL A 36 3.47 -0.30 -15.13
N ILE A 37 3.08 -1.39 -15.80
CA ILE A 37 3.52 -1.71 -17.16
C ILE A 37 2.27 -1.86 -18.04
N THR A 38 2.05 -0.90 -18.94
CA THR A 38 0.82 -0.74 -19.73
C THR A 38 0.75 -1.58 -20.99
N VAL A 39 1.67 -2.54 -21.20
CA VAL A 39 1.64 -3.44 -22.35
C VAL A 39 0.58 -4.55 -22.19
N PRO A 40 0.11 -5.18 -23.30
CA PRO A 40 -0.84 -6.30 -23.24
C PRO A 40 -0.38 -7.42 -22.31
N TYR A 41 -1.34 -8.12 -21.68
CA TYR A 41 -1.06 -9.10 -20.62
C TYR A 41 -0.04 -10.17 -21.02
N ILE A 42 -0.17 -10.77 -22.21
CA ILE A 42 0.71 -11.84 -22.67
C ILE A 42 2.15 -11.34 -22.79
N LEU A 43 2.34 -10.17 -23.45
CA LEU A 43 3.65 -9.57 -23.60
C LEU A 43 4.25 -9.18 -22.25
N ARG A 44 3.44 -8.58 -21.36
CA ARG A 44 3.82 -8.27 -19.98
C ARG A 44 4.24 -9.51 -19.19
N PHE A 45 3.48 -10.61 -19.32
CA PHE A 45 3.82 -11.86 -18.66
C PHE A 45 5.17 -12.41 -19.09
N ILE A 46 5.43 -12.48 -20.41
CA ILE A 46 6.71 -12.95 -20.96
C ILE A 46 7.86 -12.04 -20.48
N LEU A 47 7.71 -10.74 -20.68
CA LEU A 47 8.74 -9.76 -20.34
C LEU A 47 9.04 -9.75 -18.84
N VAL A 48 8.02 -9.70 -17.99
CA VAL A 48 8.18 -9.58 -16.54
C VAL A 48 8.60 -10.90 -15.90
N SER A 49 7.84 -11.99 -16.17
CA SER A 49 8.03 -13.24 -15.41
C SER A 49 9.19 -14.07 -15.91
N LEU A 50 9.54 -13.98 -17.20
CA LEU A 50 10.61 -14.82 -17.79
C LEU A 50 11.93 -14.05 -18.00
N ILE A 51 11.88 -12.73 -18.15
CA ILE A 51 13.07 -11.93 -18.48
C ILE A 51 13.46 -11.04 -17.28
N ILE A 52 12.63 -10.08 -16.91
CA ILE A 52 13.03 -9.03 -15.96
C ILE A 52 13.20 -9.60 -14.55
N VAL A 53 12.16 -10.24 -14.01
CA VAL A 53 12.12 -10.61 -12.59
C VAL A 53 13.18 -11.65 -12.21
N PRO A 54 13.47 -12.71 -13.00
CA PRO A 54 14.50 -13.68 -12.63
C PRO A 54 15.88 -13.05 -12.39
N PHE A 55 16.29 -12.13 -13.26
CA PHE A 55 17.57 -11.44 -13.12
C PHE A 55 17.54 -10.34 -12.06
N ARG A 56 16.45 -9.55 -12.06
CA ARG A 56 16.33 -8.41 -11.17
C ARG A 56 16.14 -8.80 -9.71
N ALA A 57 15.48 -9.92 -9.43
CA ALA A 57 15.29 -10.41 -8.07
C ALA A 57 16.61 -10.68 -7.34
N PHE A 58 17.62 -11.19 -8.07
CA PHE A 58 18.95 -11.43 -7.51
C PHE A 58 19.66 -10.13 -7.12
N SER A 59 19.71 -9.15 -8.03
CA SER A 59 20.37 -7.86 -7.78
C SER A 59 19.60 -7.04 -6.73
N SER A 60 18.29 -6.98 -6.81
CA SER A 60 17.44 -6.28 -5.84
C SER A 60 17.51 -6.90 -4.45
N GLY A 61 17.59 -8.23 -4.34
CA GLY A 61 17.76 -8.92 -3.05
C GLY A 61 19.00 -8.46 -2.29
N LYS A 62 20.11 -8.22 -3.01
CA LYS A 62 21.33 -7.66 -2.41
C LYS A 62 21.13 -6.23 -1.86
N ILE A 63 20.31 -5.43 -2.55
CA ILE A 63 19.99 -4.07 -2.11
C ILE A 63 19.06 -4.12 -0.89
N TYR A 64 18.00 -4.95 -0.95
CA TYR A 64 17.11 -5.13 0.19
C TYR A 64 17.83 -5.59 1.45
N LYS A 65 18.81 -6.52 1.35
CA LYS A 65 19.64 -6.95 2.49
C LYS A 65 20.36 -5.79 3.18
N LYS A 66 20.78 -4.76 2.43
CA LYS A 66 21.50 -3.60 3.00
C LYS A 66 20.62 -2.67 3.83
N ILE A 67 19.34 -2.59 3.49
CA ILE A 67 18.36 -1.70 4.17
C ILE A 67 17.49 -2.46 5.18
N TRP A 68 17.59 -3.79 5.20
CA TRP A 68 16.79 -4.62 6.10
C TRP A 68 17.30 -4.47 7.54
N THR A 69 16.36 -4.28 8.46
CA THR A 69 16.67 -4.16 9.88
C THR A 69 16.31 -5.43 10.65
N GLU A 70 16.68 -5.52 11.92
CA GLU A 70 16.26 -6.61 12.82
C GLU A 70 14.72 -6.70 12.93
N ASN A 71 14.02 -5.56 12.76
CA ASN A 71 12.55 -5.47 12.78
C ASN A 71 11.92 -5.67 11.40
N GLY A 72 12.68 -6.07 10.39
CA GLY A 72 12.20 -6.28 9.03
C GLY A 72 12.37 -5.07 8.11
N SER A 73 11.46 -4.92 7.14
CA SER A 73 11.49 -3.82 6.19
C SER A 73 11.17 -2.48 6.86
N PRO A 74 12.02 -1.44 6.71
CA PRO A 74 11.73 -0.08 7.20
C PRO A 74 10.38 0.48 6.71
N LEU A 75 9.95 0.12 5.51
CA LEU A 75 8.65 0.56 4.99
C LEU A 75 7.49 0.03 5.84
N ILE A 76 7.52 -1.24 6.21
CA ILE A 76 6.47 -1.84 7.05
C ILE A 76 6.53 -1.26 8.46
N THR A 77 7.71 -1.24 9.08
CA THR A 77 7.85 -0.76 10.47
C THR A 77 7.43 0.70 10.61
N ASN A 78 7.82 1.57 9.68
CA ASN A 78 7.42 2.97 9.68
C ASN A 78 5.92 3.15 9.40
N THR A 79 5.34 2.36 8.49
CA THR A 79 3.90 2.43 8.20
C THR A 79 3.08 1.93 9.39
N SER A 80 3.51 0.86 10.05
CA SER A 80 2.88 0.37 11.29
C SER A 80 2.95 1.41 12.40
N ALA A 81 4.13 1.98 12.65
CA ALA A 81 4.30 3.03 13.65
C ALA A 81 3.46 4.29 13.34
N LEU A 82 3.28 4.64 12.07
CA LEU A 82 2.36 5.70 11.67
C LEU A 82 0.92 5.35 12.00
N ALA A 83 0.46 4.13 11.66
CA ALA A 83 -0.89 3.67 11.98
C ALA A 83 -1.16 3.71 13.49
N ASP A 84 -0.22 3.28 14.32
CA ASP A 84 -0.32 3.34 15.78
C ASP A 84 -0.43 4.78 16.31
N LYS A 85 0.38 5.70 15.75
CA LYS A 85 0.32 7.12 16.13
C LYS A 85 -1.01 7.77 15.72
N VAL A 86 -1.52 7.44 14.53
CA VAL A 86 -2.81 7.93 14.04
C VAL A 86 -3.93 7.38 14.90
N SER A 87 -3.95 6.08 15.19
CA SER A 87 -4.96 5.45 16.06
C SER A 87 -5.06 6.13 17.44
N LYS A 88 -3.92 6.47 18.05
CA LYS A 88 -3.88 7.21 19.33
C LYS A 88 -4.47 8.62 19.23
N LYS A 89 -4.32 9.29 18.07
CA LYS A 89 -4.87 10.64 17.83
C LYS A 89 -6.36 10.65 17.50
N VAL A 90 -6.88 9.56 16.92
CA VAL A 90 -8.29 9.42 16.53
C VAL A 90 -8.92 8.15 17.12
N PRO A 91 -9.03 8.05 18.46
CA PRO A 91 -9.42 6.80 19.15
C PRO A 91 -10.84 6.32 18.85
N HIS A 92 -11.63 7.12 18.16
CA HIS A 92 -13.01 6.80 17.73
C HIS A 92 -13.06 6.26 16.30
N ILE A 93 -11.92 6.12 15.62
CA ILE A 93 -11.80 5.57 14.28
C ILE A 93 -10.96 4.28 14.37
N GLU A 94 -11.45 3.21 13.74
CA GLU A 94 -10.68 1.97 13.62
C GLU A 94 -9.60 2.15 12.55
N VAL A 95 -8.32 2.09 12.93
CA VAL A 95 -7.19 2.34 12.04
C VAL A 95 -6.48 1.04 11.71
N GLU A 96 -6.35 0.75 10.42
CA GLU A 96 -5.57 -0.35 9.87
C GLU A 96 -4.58 0.16 8.83
N PHE A 97 -3.52 -0.62 8.56
CA PHE A 97 -2.65 -0.36 7.43
C PHE A 97 -2.52 -1.59 6.53
N ALA A 98 -2.27 -1.34 5.25
CA ALA A 98 -2.07 -2.38 4.25
C ALA A 98 -0.99 -1.99 3.26
N MET A 99 -0.51 -2.99 2.53
CA MET A 99 0.41 -2.84 1.42
C MET A 99 -0.30 -3.15 0.11
N ARG A 100 -0.01 -2.34 -0.94
CA ARG A 100 -0.55 -2.62 -2.28
C ARG A 100 -0.01 -3.94 -2.82
N TYR A 101 1.24 -4.24 -2.52
CA TYR A 101 1.91 -5.49 -2.91
C TYR A 101 2.47 -6.20 -1.68
N GLN A 102 2.27 -7.54 -1.62
CA GLN A 102 2.64 -8.42 -0.52
C GLN A 102 1.84 -8.13 0.78
N SER A 103 2.44 -8.39 1.92
CA SER A 103 1.75 -8.39 3.23
C SER A 103 2.06 -7.13 4.05
N PRO A 104 1.08 -6.68 4.89
CA PRO A 104 -0.31 -7.12 4.98
C PRO A 104 -1.15 -6.66 3.77
N SER A 105 -1.98 -7.55 3.21
CA SER A 105 -2.68 -7.24 1.96
C SER A 105 -3.85 -6.28 2.13
N ILE A 106 -4.15 -5.50 1.08
CA ILE A 106 -5.36 -4.66 1.04
C ILE A 106 -6.61 -5.54 1.22
N GLU A 107 -6.66 -6.70 0.59
CA GLU A 107 -7.82 -7.59 0.65
C GLU A 107 -8.13 -8.02 2.10
N ASP A 108 -7.12 -8.47 2.85
CA ASP A 108 -7.32 -8.92 4.23
C ASP A 108 -7.73 -7.79 5.16
N LYS A 109 -7.07 -6.64 5.05
CA LYS A 109 -7.33 -5.49 5.92
C LYS A 109 -8.66 -4.83 5.63
N LEU A 110 -9.04 -4.71 4.35
CA LEU A 110 -10.34 -4.17 3.96
C LEU A 110 -11.48 -5.10 4.39
N LYS A 111 -11.35 -6.42 4.20
CA LYS A 111 -12.33 -7.39 4.70
C LYS A 111 -12.48 -7.34 6.21
N LYS A 112 -11.37 -7.20 6.96
CA LYS A 112 -11.40 -7.00 8.41
C LYS A 112 -12.23 -5.78 8.79
N LEU A 113 -12.00 -4.63 8.15
CA LEU A 113 -12.77 -3.41 8.44
C LEU A 113 -14.26 -3.57 8.06
N ILE A 114 -14.57 -4.19 6.93
CA ILE A 114 -15.96 -4.44 6.50
C ILE A 114 -16.71 -5.32 7.53
N SER A 115 -16.04 -6.36 8.07
CA SER A 115 -16.65 -7.26 9.06
C SER A 115 -16.99 -6.61 10.41
N GLN A 116 -16.50 -5.40 10.68
CA GLN A 116 -16.78 -4.65 11.91
C GLN A 116 -18.07 -3.83 11.85
N ASN A 117 -18.87 -3.93 10.77
CA ASN A 117 -20.12 -3.18 10.58
C ASN A 117 -19.93 -1.66 10.76
N LEU A 118 -18.92 -1.12 10.09
CA LEU A 118 -18.64 0.31 10.04
C LEU A 118 -19.60 1.00 9.07
N ASP A 119 -19.94 2.26 9.33
CA ASP A 119 -20.78 3.08 8.45
C ASP A 119 -19.96 3.63 7.26
N GLU A 120 -18.69 3.98 7.51
CA GLU A 120 -17.79 4.56 6.52
C GLU A 120 -16.37 4.00 6.68
N ILE A 121 -15.70 3.70 5.57
CA ILE A 121 -14.26 3.42 5.53
C ILE A 121 -13.55 4.47 4.68
N ILE A 122 -12.58 5.16 5.26
CA ILE A 122 -11.72 6.12 4.59
C ILE A 122 -10.49 5.37 4.09
N ILE A 123 -10.21 5.44 2.79
CA ILE A 123 -9.02 4.88 2.16
C ILE A 123 -8.03 6.02 1.92
N LEU A 124 -6.85 5.91 2.53
CA LEU A 124 -5.78 6.90 2.39
C LEU A 124 -4.51 6.23 1.87
N PRO A 125 -4.27 6.27 0.55
CA PRO A 125 -2.96 5.93 0.00
C PRO A 125 -1.91 6.93 0.50
N LEU A 126 -0.79 6.41 1.02
CA LEU A 126 0.30 7.24 1.58
C LEU A 126 1.22 7.79 0.48
N PHE A 127 0.62 8.24 -0.61
CA PHE A 127 1.28 8.92 -1.72
C PHE A 127 0.75 10.35 -1.78
N PRO A 128 1.57 11.36 -1.49
CA PRO A 128 1.10 12.75 -1.46
C PRO A 128 0.48 13.19 -2.79
N GLN A 129 1.10 12.80 -3.91
CA GLN A 129 0.66 13.12 -5.27
C GLN A 129 -0.01 11.91 -5.93
N TYR A 130 -1.04 12.16 -6.75
CA TYR A 130 -1.65 11.14 -7.56
C TYR A 130 -0.69 10.64 -8.65
N SER A 131 -0.63 9.32 -8.79
CA SER A 131 -0.02 8.63 -9.93
C SER A 131 -0.85 7.40 -10.28
N THR A 132 -0.94 7.07 -11.57
CA THR A 132 -1.63 5.86 -12.01
C THR A 132 -1.01 4.59 -11.43
N ALA A 133 0.33 4.55 -11.35
CA ALA A 133 1.09 3.40 -10.84
C ALA A 133 1.02 3.23 -9.32
N THR A 134 0.60 4.26 -8.58
CA THR A 134 0.47 4.24 -7.11
C THR A 134 -1.00 4.33 -6.70
N THR A 135 -1.53 5.54 -6.57
CA THR A 135 -2.91 5.78 -6.13
C THR A 135 -3.93 5.10 -7.04
N GLY A 136 -3.73 5.14 -8.37
CA GLY A 136 -4.61 4.47 -9.34
C GLY A 136 -4.59 2.94 -9.18
N SER A 137 -3.43 2.34 -8.94
CA SER A 137 -3.28 0.91 -8.67
C SER A 137 -3.97 0.49 -7.36
N VAL A 138 -3.87 1.33 -6.30
CA VAL A 138 -4.60 1.11 -5.04
C VAL A 138 -6.09 1.16 -5.27
N PHE A 139 -6.59 2.14 -6.04
CA PHE A 139 -8.02 2.26 -6.34
C PHE A 139 -8.55 1.02 -7.06
N ASP A 140 -7.82 0.50 -8.06
CA ASP A 140 -8.21 -0.72 -8.78
C ASP A 140 -8.30 -1.93 -7.83
N GLU A 141 -7.34 -2.07 -6.91
CA GLU A 141 -7.34 -3.18 -5.95
C GLU A 141 -8.49 -3.07 -4.93
N ILE A 142 -8.76 -1.88 -4.38
CA ILE A 142 -9.92 -1.63 -3.53
C ILE A 142 -11.21 -2.00 -4.27
N SER A 143 -11.36 -1.53 -5.52
CA SER A 143 -12.52 -1.81 -6.36
C SER A 143 -12.68 -3.32 -6.62
N ARG A 144 -11.56 -4.03 -6.86
CA ARG A 144 -11.55 -5.49 -7.05
C ARG A 144 -12.06 -6.23 -5.81
N VAL A 145 -11.65 -5.79 -4.62
CA VAL A 145 -12.07 -6.40 -3.35
C VAL A 145 -13.54 -6.13 -3.08
N LEU A 146 -13.97 -4.86 -3.24
CA LEU A 146 -15.37 -4.46 -2.99
C LEU A 146 -16.37 -5.15 -3.90
N LYS A 147 -16.04 -5.39 -5.17
CA LYS A 147 -16.89 -6.13 -6.11
C LYS A 147 -17.25 -7.55 -5.66
N LYS A 148 -16.47 -8.13 -4.74
CA LYS A 148 -16.70 -9.47 -4.18
C LYS A 148 -17.52 -9.46 -2.90
N GLN A 149 -17.85 -8.29 -2.36
CA GLN A 149 -18.63 -8.15 -1.13
C GLN A 149 -20.12 -8.00 -1.44
N SER A 150 -20.97 -8.67 -0.67
CA SER A 150 -22.43 -8.55 -0.78
C SER A 150 -22.95 -7.23 -0.20
N VAL A 151 -22.27 -6.71 0.82
CA VAL A 151 -22.59 -5.45 1.48
C VAL A 151 -21.31 -4.69 1.71
N THR A 152 -21.31 -3.40 1.44
CA THR A 152 -20.16 -2.52 1.66
C THR A 152 -20.58 -1.27 2.43
N PRO A 153 -19.77 -0.77 3.37
CA PRO A 153 -19.99 0.55 3.97
C PRO A 153 -19.75 1.65 2.93
N SER A 154 -20.05 2.89 3.29
CA SER A 154 -19.62 4.05 2.49
C SER A 154 -18.11 4.08 2.36
N ILE A 155 -17.60 4.28 1.16
CA ILE A 155 -16.14 4.35 0.90
C ILE A 155 -15.78 5.77 0.51
N LYS A 156 -14.90 6.39 1.32
CA LYS A 156 -14.30 7.68 0.99
C LYS A 156 -12.83 7.46 0.59
N PHE A 157 -12.52 7.72 -0.68
CA PHE A 157 -11.15 7.58 -1.20
C PHE A 157 -10.45 8.94 -1.29
N ILE A 158 -9.26 9.07 -0.72
CA ILE A 158 -8.45 10.29 -0.76
C ILE A 158 -7.38 10.11 -1.84
N ASN A 159 -7.49 10.89 -2.93
CA ASN A 159 -6.60 10.74 -4.09
C ASN A 159 -5.21 11.34 -3.87
N GLN A 160 -5.11 12.42 -3.10
CA GLN A 160 -3.88 13.20 -2.92
C GLN A 160 -3.99 14.11 -1.69
N PHE A 161 -2.83 14.54 -1.16
CA PHE A 161 -2.73 15.47 -0.03
C PHE A 161 -1.47 16.33 -0.08
N TYR A 162 -0.86 16.45 -1.27
CA TYR A 162 0.39 17.19 -1.47
C TYR A 162 0.28 18.69 -1.17
N ASP A 163 -0.93 19.25 -1.25
CA ASP A 163 -1.26 20.65 -1.04
C ASP A 163 -1.74 20.97 0.38
N GLN A 164 -1.73 19.97 1.27
CA GLN A 164 -2.10 20.20 2.67
C GLN A 164 -0.99 20.98 3.39
N GLU A 165 -1.37 22.10 4.01
CA GLU A 165 -0.46 23.03 4.69
C GLU A 165 0.47 22.30 5.69
N SER A 166 -0.09 21.45 6.55
CA SER A 166 0.68 20.67 7.51
C SER A 166 1.70 19.71 6.89
N PHE A 167 1.42 19.22 5.67
CA PHE A 167 2.36 18.38 4.94
C PHE A 167 3.49 19.21 4.35
N ILE A 168 3.17 20.40 3.79
CA ILE A 168 4.16 21.34 3.25
C ILE A 168 5.09 21.84 4.37
N ASP A 169 4.56 22.24 5.51
CA ASP A 169 5.33 22.68 6.68
C ASP A 169 6.29 21.59 7.16
N CYS A 170 5.85 20.33 7.19
CA CYS A 170 6.70 19.21 7.55
C CYS A 170 7.88 19.05 6.57
N LEU A 171 7.65 19.21 5.27
CA LEU A 171 8.69 19.12 4.25
C LEU A 171 9.70 20.27 4.38
N LEU A 172 9.23 21.51 4.61
CA LEU A 172 10.10 22.67 4.80
C LEU A 172 10.99 22.47 6.03
N TYR A 173 10.41 22.07 7.15
CA TYR A 173 11.18 21.80 8.37
C TYR A 173 12.25 20.73 8.20
N THR A 174 11.98 19.68 7.41
CA THR A 174 12.95 18.61 7.18
C THR A 174 14.00 18.94 6.12
N SER A 175 13.75 19.93 5.25
CA SER A 175 14.72 20.39 4.24
C SER A 175 15.76 21.38 4.80
N ASP A 176 15.44 22.04 5.91
CA ASP A 176 16.33 23.01 6.58
C ASP A 176 17.22 22.35 7.67
N ALA A 177 17.10 21.04 7.85
CA ALA A 177 17.86 20.23 8.81
C ALA A 177 18.96 19.41 8.10
#